data_7d83c87308c9a275137f88d29b127145
#
_entry.id   7d83c87308c9a275137f88d29b127145
#
_cell.length_a   1.000
_cell.length_b   1.000
_cell.length_c   1.000
_cell.angle_alpha   90.00
_cell.angle_beta   90.00
_cell.angle_gamma   90.00
#
_symmetry.space_group_name_H-M   'P 1'
#
loop_
_entity.id
_entity.type
_entity.pdbx_description
1 polymer ?
#
loop_
_entity_poly.entity_id
_entity_poly.type
_entity_poly.pdbx_seq_one_letter_code
_entity_poly.pdbx_strand_id
1 'polypeptide(L)'
;WFLGKASIRKKLIISFSISVSIPIIVLGVYSFSESRKNLLIQTEKTMENNSLRIADEIDFKLKKEEWYAKYIAYNLNFRKVIENKPNDNISIAQTLNDTVEPIFWYFITSDDYIKEINIYTPNVSGEIGSFLKSSNFVEGEEWYKKSEKSFKPFWSYEDGKLFITRSILDTATNSKVIGVLRIELFMSIITEPLENMDFLDNGIIIK
;
A
#
# COMPACT_ATOMS: atom_id res chain seq x y z
N TRP A 1 -30.09 -63.37 -14.45
CA TRP A 1 -30.06 -64.68 -13.82
C TRP A 1 -30.72 -64.67 -12.43
N PHE A 2 -30.68 -63.58 -11.72
CA PHE A 2 -31.27 -63.42 -10.39
C PHE A 2 -32.82 -63.30 -10.37
N LEU A 3 -33.44 -62.91 -11.46
CA LEU A 3 -34.87 -62.62 -11.54
C LEU A 3 -35.76 -63.83 -11.91
N GLY A 4 -35.21 -65.03 -12.19
CA GLY A 4 -35.96 -66.16 -12.70
C GLY A 4 -36.98 -66.74 -11.71
N LYS A 5 -36.78 -66.67 -10.39
CA LYS A 5 -37.65 -67.25 -9.34
C LYS A 5 -38.42 -66.23 -8.51
N ALA A 6 -38.37 -64.93 -8.83
CA ALA A 6 -39.10 -63.90 -8.09
C ALA A 6 -40.53 -63.76 -8.55
N SER A 7 -41.47 -63.52 -7.61
CA SER A 7 -42.88 -63.26 -7.93
C SER A 7 -42.99 -61.99 -8.80
N ILE A 8 -44.03 -61.93 -9.63
CA ILE A 8 -44.30 -60.80 -10.51
C ILE A 8 -44.30 -59.45 -9.77
N ARG A 9 -44.82 -59.43 -8.55
CA ARG A 9 -44.85 -58.25 -7.67
C ARG A 9 -43.42 -57.77 -7.33
N LYS A 10 -42.51 -58.64 -7.02
CA LYS A 10 -41.12 -58.28 -6.75
C LYS A 10 -40.38 -57.78 -7.99
N LYS A 11 -40.63 -58.37 -9.14
CA LYS A 11 -40.05 -57.91 -10.43
C LYS A 11 -40.48 -56.49 -10.77
N LEU A 12 -41.78 -56.19 -10.57
CA LEU A 12 -42.33 -54.86 -10.82
C LEU A 12 -41.72 -53.78 -9.87
N ILE A 13 -41.61 -54.11 -8.55
CA ILE A 13 -41.00 -53.20 -7.57
C ILE A 13 -39.57 -52.90 -7.93
N ILE A 14 -38.79 -53.92 -8.25
CA ILE A 14 -37.36 -53.75 -8.58
C ILE A 14 -37.22 -52.92 -9.88
N SER A 15 -37.97 -53.25 -10.91
CA SER A 15 -37.94 -52.52 -12.18
C SER A 15 -38.31 -51.04 -12.01
N PHE A 16 -39.35 -50.75 -11.24
CA PHE A 16 -39.80 -49.40 -10.96
C PHE A 16 -38.76 -48.63 -10.12
N SER A 17 -38.18 -49.28 -9.05
CA SER A 17 -37.15 -48.67 -8.23
C SER A 17 -35.90 -48.32 -9.05
N ILE A 18 -35.46 -49.21 -9.93
CA ILE A 18 -34.27 -48.95 -10.80
C ILE A 18 -34.61 -47.83 -11.78
N SER A 19 -35.80 -47.86 -12.40
CA SER A 19 -36.20 -46.85 -13.36
C SER A 19 -36.29 -45.43 -12.80
N VAL A 20 -36.63 -45.30 -11.51
CA VAL A 20 -36.66 -43.99 -10.83
C VAL A 20 -35.32 -43.61 -10.24
N SER A 21 -34.56 -44.57 -9.67
CA SER A 21 -33.31 -44.27 -9.00
C SER A 21 -32.21 -43.84 -10.01
N ILE A 22 -32.12 -44.50 -11.17
CA ILE A 22 -31.03 -44.15 -12.14
C ILE A 22 -31.12 -42.69 -12.61
N PRO A 23 -32.24 -42.14 -13.06
CA PRO A 23 -32.33 -40.73 -13.45
C PRO A 23 -31.97 -39.76 -12.31
N ILE A 24 -32.41 -40.09 -11.06
CA ILE A 24 -32.11 -39.25 -9.90
C ILE A 24 -30.61 -39.22 -9.62
N ILE A 25 -29.94 -40.35 -9.67
CA ILE A 25 -28.49 -40.44 -9.45
C ILE A 25 -27.76 -39.67 -10.54
N VAL A 26 -28.13 -39.86 -11.80
CA VAL A 26 -27.54 -39.15 -12.95
C VAL A 26 -27.69 -37.63 -12.82
N LEU A 27 -28.89 -37.16 -12.52
CA LEU A 27 -29.15 -35.74 -12.29
C LEU A 27 -28.39 -35.21 -11.08
N GLY A 28 -28.31 -35.98 -10.00
CA GLY A 28 -27.55 -35.63 -8.80
C GLY A 28 -26.05 -35.44 -9.09
N VAL A 29 -25.45 -36.40 -9.78
CA VAL A 29 -24.02 -36.33 -10.19
C VAL A 29 -23.77 -35.14 -11.13
N TYR A 30 -24.64 -34.97 -12.11
CA TYR A 30 -24.53 -33.85 -13.07
C TYR A 30 -24.66 -32.49 -12.34
N SER A 31 -25.70 -32.31 -11.52
CA SER A 31 -25.92 -31.08 -10.77
C SER A 31 -24.79 -30.79 -9.80
N PHE A 32 -24.25 -31.80 -9.11
CA PHE A 32 -23.10 -31.65 -8.25
C PHE A 32 -21.84 -31.22 -9.01
N SER A 33 -21.56 -31.85 -10.15
CA SER A 33 -20.41 -31.50 -11.00
C SER A 33 -20.50 -30.06 -11.52
N GLU A 34 -21.67 -29.66 -12.01
CA GLU A 34 -21.90 -28.30 -12.49
C GLU A 34 -21.83 -27.25 -11.37
N SER A 35 -22.42 -27.54 -10.20
CA SER A 35 -22.31 -26.67 -9.03
C SER A 35 -20.86 -26.48 -8.59
N ARG A 36 -20.09 -27.57 -8.54
CA ARG A 36 -18.66 -27.48 -8.18
C ARG A 36 -17.87 -26.64 -9.17
N LYS A 37 -18.10 -26.81 -10.46
CA LYS A 37 -17.44 -26.01 -11.50
C LYS A 37 -17.78 -24.52 -11.38
N ASN A 38 -19.06 -24.22 -11.18
CA ASN A 38 -19.51 -22.83 -11.01
C ASN A 38 -18.94 -22.19 -9.74
N LEU A 39 -18.85 -22.93 -8.64
CA LEU A 39 -18.22 -22.46 -7.41
C LEU A 39 -16.73 -22.15 -7.62
N LEU A 40 -15.99 -23.02 -8.31
CA LEU A 40 -14.57 -22.77 -8.61
C LEU A 40 -14.37 -21.50 -9.44
N ILE A 41 -15.17 -21.33 -10.52
CA ILE A 41 -15.11 -20.11 -11.37
C ILE A 41 -15.47 -18.86 -10.55
N GLN A 42 -16.48 -18.93 -9.71
CA GLN A 42 -16.88 -17.82 -8.85
C GLN A 42 -15.77 -17.48 -7.83
N THR A 43 -15.18 -18.49 -7.22
CA THR A 43 -14.07 -18.29 -6.25
C THR A 43 -12.87 -17.64 -6.92
N GLU A 44 -12.44 -18.15 -8.08
CA GLU A 44 -11.34 -17.58 -8.86
C GLU A 44 -11.58 -16.10 -9.20
N LYS A 45 -12.76 -15.78 -9.73
CA LYS A 45 -13.14 -14.41 -10.05
C LYS A 45 -13.20 -13.49 -8.83
N THR A 46 -13.67 -14.01 -7.70
CA THR A 46 -13.72 -13.26 -6.45
C THR A 46 -12.30 -12.97 -5.94
N MET A 47 -11.41 -13.95 -6.00
CA MET A 47 -10.00 -13.78 -5.61
C MET A 47 -9.29 -12.76 -6.50
N GLU A 48 -9.50 -12.83 -7.82
CA GLU A 48 -8.95 -11.85 -8.76
C GLU A 48 -9.43 -10.43 -8.44
N ASN A 49 -10.73 -10.24 -8.28
CA ASN A 49 -11.32 -8.96 -7.94
C ASN A 49 -10.81 -8.42 -6.59
N ASN A 50 -10.68 -9.27 -5.58
CA ASN A 50 -10.14 -8.87 -4.29
C ASN A 50 -8.67 -8.46 -4.39
N SER A 51 -7.86 -9.19 -5.15
CA SER A 51 -6.45 -8.85 -5.36
C SER A 51 -6.29 -7.50 -6.08
N LEU A 52 -7.10 -7.23 -7.11
CA LEU A 52 -7.12 -5.95 -7.79
C LEU A 52 -7.55 -4.82 -6.86
N ARG A 53 -8.61 -5.02 -6.06
CA ARG A 53 -9.07 -4.02 -5.09
C ARG A 53 -7.99 -3.65 -4.07
N ILE A 54 -7.24 -4.63 -3.58
CA ILE A 54 -6.16 -4.38 -2.62
C ILE A 54 -4.99 -3.66 -3.29
N ALA A 55 -4.62 -4.06 -4.50
CA ALA A 55 -3.60 -3.35 -5.26
C ALA A 55 -3.97 -1.87 -5.48
N ASP A 56 -5.22 -1.60 -5.84
CA ASP A 56 -5.74 -0.23 -6.01
C ASP A 56 -5.75 0.54 -4.67
N GLU A 57 -6.09 -0.12 -3.57
CA GLU A 57 -6.07 0.50 -2.23
C GLU A 57 -4.65 0.88 -1.81
N ILE A 58 -3.68 -0.01 -1.98
CA ILE A 58 -2.27 0.28 -1.70
C ILE A 58 -1.77 1.41 -2.59
N ASP A 59 -2.04 1.37 -3.89
CA ASP A 59 -1.65 2.41 -4.84
C ASP A 59 -2.24 3.78 -4.46
N PHE A 60 -3.51 3.81 -4.05
CA PHE A 60 -4.15 5.03 -3.57
C PHE A 60 -3.48 5.59 -2.31
N LYS A 61 -3.17 4.73 -1.31
CA LYS A 61 -2.46 5.14 -0.10
C LYS A 61 -1.07 5.69 -0.45
N LEU A 62 -0.29 5.00 -1.26
CA LEU A 62 1.04 5.45 -1.68
C LEU A 62 0.99 6.78 -2.47
N LYS A 63 0.04 6.95 -3.36
CA LYS A 63 -0.16 8.22 -4.09
C LYS A 63 -0.52 9.38 -3.17
N LYS A 64 -1.25 9.12 -2.10
CA LYS A 64 -1.54 10.14 -1.07
C LYS A 64 -0.23 10.63 -0.43
N GLU A 65 0.68 9.73 -0.07
CA GLU A 65 1.98 10.09 0.50
C GLU A 65 2.87 10.84 -0.50
N GLU A 66 2.84 10.45 -1.77
CA GLU A 66 3.52 11.23 -2.83
C GLU A 66 2.96 12.65 -2.94
N TRP A 67 1.65 12.81 -2.76
CA TRP A 67 1.03 14.12 -2.76
C TRP A 67 1.47 14.95 -1.55
N TYR A 68 1.57 14.37 -0.35
CA TYR A 68 2.12 15.06 0.82
C TYR A 68 3.57 15.47 0.61
N ALA A 69 4.41 14.57 0.12
CA ALA A 69 5.79 14.88 -0.22
C ALA A 69 5.89 16.01 -1.25
N LYS A 70 5.00 16.02 -2.25
CA LYS A 70 4.90 17.08 -3.24
C LYS A 70 4.47 18.40 -2.60
N TYR A 71 3.43 18.39 -1.78
CA TYR A 71 2.92 19.58 -1.11
C TYR A 71 4.01 20.25 -0.26
N ILE A 72 4.71 19.48 0.57
CA ILE A 72 5.80 19.95 1.41
C ILE A 72 6.94 20.53 0.56
N ALA A 73 7.41 19.78 -0.45
CA ALA A 73 8.54 20.19 -1.27
C ALA A 73 8.28 21.44 -2.11
N TYR A 74 7.02 21.73 -2.44
CA TYR A 74 6.64 22.92 -3.20
C TYR A 74 6.08 24.07 -2.36
N ASN A 75 5.97 23.90 -1.04
CA ASN A 75 5.51 24.96 -0.15
C ASN A 75 6.48 26.16 -0.21
N LEU A 76 5.98 27.29 -0.71
CA LEU A 76 6.80 28.47 -0.98
C LEU A 76 7.42 29.06 0.30
N ASN A 77 6.65 29.10 1.39
CA ASN A 77 7.14 29.66 2.65
C ASN A 77 8.26 28.79 3.22
N PHE A 78 8.10 27.48 3.18
CA PHE A 78 9.11 26.54 3.60
C PHE A 78 10.39 26.63 2.74
N ARG A 79 10.25 26.65 1.41
CA ARG A 79 11.39 26.79 0.48
C ARG A 79 12.18 28.06 0.76
N LYS A 80 11.51 29.20 0.98
CA LYS A 80 12.16 30.48 1.33
C LYS A 80 12.94 30.38 2.63
N VAL A 81 12.42 29.68 3.63
CA VAL A 81 13.12 29.48 4.90
C VAL A 81 14.41 28.69 4.71
N ILE A 82 14.36 27.61 3.90
CA ILE A 82 15.55 26.78 3.63
C ILE A 82 16.55 27.51 2.73
N GLU A 83 16.07 28.29 1.76
CA GLU A 83 16.91 28.99 0.76
C GLU A 83 17.67 30.16 1.35
N ASN A 84 17.01 30.91 2.22
CA ASN A 84 17.66 32.00 2.93
C ASN A 84 18.67 31.41 3.91
N LYS A 85 19.97 31.65 3.64
CA LYS A 85 21.05 31.44 4.59
C LYS A 85 20.95 32.52 5.67
N PRO A 86 20.21 32.35 6.75
CA PRO A 86 20.21 33.34 7.81
C PRO A 86 21.57 33.25 8.50
N ASN A 87 22.11 34.39 8.83
CA ASN A 87 23.31 34.47 9.67
C ASN A 87 23.08 33.95 11.10
N ASP A 88 21.84 33.53 11.41
CA ASP A 88 21.43 33.13 12.75
C ASP A 88 20.43 31.97 12.70
N ASN A 89 20.83 30.84 13.30
CA ASN A 89 19.98 29.64 13.47
C ASN A 89 18.71 29.95 14.30
N ILE A 90 18.71 30.97 15.12
CA ILE A 90 17.57 31.34 15.97
C ILE A 90 16.41 31.87 15.12
N SER A 91 16.69 32.71 14.12
CA SER A 91 15.66 33.25 13.24
C SER A 91 15.06 32.16 12.32
N ILE A 92 15.87 31.18 11.91
CA ILE A 92 15.36 29.99 11.18
C ILE A 92 14.42 29.21 12.09
N ALA A 93 14.87 28.88 13.30
CA ALA A 93 14.10 28.10 14.26
C ALA A 93 12.74 28.75 14.56
N GLN A 94 12.70 30.06 14.77
CA GLN A 94 11.45 30.79 14.99
C GLN A 94 10.50 30.69 13.78
N THR A 95 11.01 30.98 12.58
CA THR A 95 10.18 30.93 11.37
C THR A 95 9.70 29.49 11.06
N LEU A 96 10.54 28.48 11.30
CA LEU A 96 10.15 27.09 11.17
C LEU A 96 9.03 26.73 12.15
N ASN A 97 9.22 27.07 13.41
CA ASN A 97 8.27 26.78 14.48
C ASN A 97 6.89 27.43 14.22
N ASP A 98 6.89 28.68 13.76
CA ASP A 98 5.65 29.43 13.56
C ASP A 98 4.91 29.06 12.25
N THR A 99 5.63 28.62 11.22
CA THR A 99 5.06 28.51 9.87
C THR A 99 5.06 27.08 9.33
N VAL A 100 6.06 26.28 9.65
CA VAL A 100 6.32 24.98 9.00
C VAL A 100 6.00 23.81 9.91
N GLU A 101 6.46 23.83 11.14
CA GLU A 101 6.23 22.75 12.10
C GLU A 101 4.75 22.43 12.32
N PRO A 102 3.84 23.41 12.42
CA PRO A 102 2.40 23.11 12.56
C PRO A 102 1.85 22.31 11.38
N ILE A 103 2.33 22.57 10.15
CA ILE A 103 1.92 21.84 8.97
C ILE A 103 2.43 20.39 9.01
N PHE A 104 3.67 20.17 9.43
CA PHE A 104 4.24 18.82 9.51
C PHE A 104 3.61 18.01 10.62
N TRP A 105 3.40 18.62 11.77
CA TRP A 105 2.65 17.99 12.86
C TRP A 105 1.22 17.62 12.44
N TYR A 106 0.58 18.49 11.65
CA TYR A 106 -0.72 18.17 11.07
C TYR A 106 -0.66 16.90 10.22
N PHE A 107 0.32 16.73 9.33
CA PHE A 107 0.45 15.52 8.53
C PHE A 107 0.72 14.29 9.38
N ILE A 108 1.65 14.35 10.34
CA ILE A 108 1.98 13.23 11.22
C ILE A 108 0.79 12.81 12.09
N THR A 109 0.00 13.77 12.57
CA THR A 109 -1.13 13.47 13.45
C THR A 109 -2.43 13.11 12.72
N SER A 110 -2.55 13.51 11.45
CA SER A 110 -3.73 13.23 10.62
C SER A 110 -3.57 11.99 9.76
N ASP A 111 -2.38 11.42 9.70
CA ASP A 111 -2.07 10.25 8.90
C ASP A 111 -1.32 9.20 9.71
N ASP A 112 -2.01 8.12 10.02
CA ASP A 112 -1.50 7.02 10.84
C ASP A 112 -0.33 6.26 10.19
N TYR A 113 -0.07 6.51 8.89
CA TYR A 113 1.01 5.86 8.17
C TYR A 113 2.31 6.66 8.17
N ILE A 114 2.27 7.96 8.46
CA ILE A 114 3.48 8.78 8.55
C ILE A 114 4.12 8.60 9.92
N LYS A 115 5.35 8.09 9.92
CA LYS A 115 6.12 7.91 11.14
C LYS A 115 7.00 9.11 11.46
N GLU A 116 7.74 9.60 10.46
CA GLU A 116 8.69 10.70 10.63
C GLU A 116 8.86 11.47 9.32
N ILE A 117 9.01 12.79 9.43
CA ILE A 117 9.34 13.67 8.31
C ILE A 117 10.69 14.30 8.60
N ASN A 118 11.66 14.12 7.71
CA ASN A 118 12.97 14.74 7.81
C ASN A 118 13.30 15.54 6.56
N ILE A 119 13.95 16.67 6.76
CA ILE A 119 14.42 17.51 5.67
C ILE A 119 15.91 17.79 5.87
N TYR A 120 16.68 17.45 4.88
CA TYR A 120 18.11 17.61 4.86
C TYR A 120 18.50 18.77 3.94
N THR A 121 19.28 19.72 4.44
CA THR A 121 19.73 20.87 3.68
C THR A 121 21.16 21.26 4.00
N PRO A 122 21.96 21.72 3.02
CA PRO A 122 23.30 22.23 3.27
C PRO A 122 23.31 23.61 3.94
N ASN A 123 22.17 24.27 4.05
CA ASN A 123 22.08 25.63 4.55
C ASN A 123 21.98 25.74 6.08
N VAL A 124 21.95 24.62 6.79
CA VAL A 124 21.95 24.58 8.25
C VAL A 124 23.10 23.74 8.79
N SER A 125 23.56 24.08 9.98
CA SER A 125 24.56 23.31 10.70
C SER A 125 23.88 22.58 11.88
N GLY A 126 23.86 21.24 11.83
CA GLY A 126 23.21 20.43 12.86
C GLY A 126 21.72 20.21 12.62
N GLU A 127 20.95 20.17 13.69
CA GLU A 127 19.50 19.97 13.69
C GLU A 127 18.81 21.25 14.18
N ILE A 128 17.73 21.64 13.52
CA ILE A 128 16.91 22.79 13.90
C ILE A 128 15.46 22.38 13.97
N GLY A 129 14.85 22.53 15.15
CA GLY A 129 13.50 22.02 15.38
C GLY A 129 13.41 20.51 15.25
N SER A 130 12.24 19.99 14.95
CA SER A 130 11.97 18.56 14.89
C SER A 130 12.25 17.94 13.51
N PHE A 131 12.35 18.73 12.46
CA PHE A 131 12.28 18.25 11.09
C PHE A 131 13.46 18.62 10.20
N LEU A 132 14.22 19.67 10.53
CA LEU A 132 15.29 20.20 9.69
C LEU A 132 16.65 19.76 10.17
N LYS A 133 17.40 19.09 9.31
CA LYS A 133 18.72 18.51 9.61
C LYS A 133 19.77 18.96 8.57
N SER A 134 21.03 19.03 9.00
CA SER A 134 22.13 19.26 8.07
C SER A 134 22.29 18.11 7.10
N SER A 135 22.52 18.41 5.82
CA SER A 135 22.84 17.40 4.81
C SER A 135 24.16 16.66 5.10
N ASN A 136 25.07 17.23 5.88
CA ASN A 136 26.32 16.59 6.26
C ASN A 136 26.12 15.23 6.96
N PHE A 137 24.96 15.02 7.58
CA PHE A 137 24.65 13.74 8.22
C PHE A 137 24.39 12.61 7.22
N VAL A 138 24.08 12.94 5.97
CA VAL A 138 23.57 11.99 4.97
C VAL A 138 24.25 12.10 3.59
N GLU A 139 25.25 12.95 3.42
CA GLU A 139 25.98 13.13 2.14
C GLU A 139 26.62 11.83 1.62
N GLY A 140 26.93 10.89 2.51
CA GLY A 140 27.45 9.56 2.18
C GLY A 140 26.40 8.61 1.58
N GLU A 141 25.14 8.82 1.89
CA GLU A 141 24.04 7.91 1.59
C GLU A 141 23.67 7.89 0.11
N GLU A 142 23.41 6.70 -0.43
CA GLU A 142 23.06 6.54 -1.85
C GLU A 142 21.74 7.22 -2.21
N TRP A 143 20.75 7.13 -1.33
CA TRP A 143 19.45 7.77 -1.54
C TRP A 143 19.56 9.30 -1.61
N TYR A 144 20.48 9.91 -0.80
CA TYR A 144 20.72 11.35 -0.83
C TYR A 144 21.35 11.76 -2.15
N LYS A 145 22.42 11.08 -2.59
CA LYS A 145 23.09 11.33 -3.89
C LYS A 145 22.15 11.13 -5.07
N LYS A 146 21.22 10.18 -4.97
CA LYS A 146 20.19 9.97 -6.00
C LYS A 146 19.21 11.13 -6.04
N SER A 147 18.80 11.65 -4.87
CA SER A 147 17.88 12.77 -4.80
C SER A 147 18.44 14.08 -5.35
N GLU A 148 19.75 14.32 -5.21
CA GLU A 148 20.41 15.50 -5.81
C GLU A 148 20.37 15.50 -7.34
N LYS A 149 20.27 14.32 -7.96
CA LYS A 149 20.26 14.13 -9.42
C LYS A 149 18.87 13.96 -10.01
N SER A 150 17.85 13.72 -9.20
CA SER A 150 16.50 13.45 -9.64
C SER A 150 15.49 14.37 -8.97
N PHE A 151 14.72 15.10 -9.77
CA PHE A 151 13.63 15.96 -9.27
C PHE A 151 12.32 15.20 -9.04
N LYS A 152 12.28 13.90 -9.43
CA LYS A 152 11.11 13.05 -9.22
C LYS A 152 11.19 12.38 -7.84
N PRO A 153 10.07 12.20 -7.14
CA PRO A 153 10.05 11.40 -5.94
C PRO A 153 10.43 9.96 -6.26
N PHE A 154 10.99 9.27 -5.30
CA PHE A 154 11.22 7.84 -5.39
C PHE A 154 11.01 7.17 -4.04
N TRP A 155 10.62 5.92 -4.11
CA TRP A 155 10.44 5.05 -2.97
C TRP A 155 11.72 4.26 -2.71
N SER A 156 12.02 4.02 -1.44
CA SER A 156 13.07 3.10 -1.03
C SER A 156 12.61 2.29 0.18
N TYR A 157 13.12 1.07 0.26
CA TYR A 157 12.90 0.18 1.39
C TYR A 157 14.27 -0.20 1.94
N GLU A 158 14.53 0.16 3.19
CA GLU A 158 15.83 0.01 3.85
C GLU A 158 15.60 -0.41 5.30
N ASP A 159 16.28 -1.45 5.74
CA ASP A 159 16.23 -1.94 7.14
C ASP A 159 14.82 -2.13 7.72
N GLY A 160 13.89 -2.66 6.91
CA GLY A 160 12.51 -2.88 7.34
C GLY A 160 11.62 -1.64 7.35
N LYS A 161 12.09 -0.51 6.79
CA LYS A 161 11.41 0.77 6.77
C LYS A 161 11.14 1.23 5.35
N LEU A 162 9.96 1.80 5.14
CA LEU A 162 9.56 2.37 3.86
C LEU A 162 9.75 3.88 3.86
N PHE A 163 10.38 4.39 2.82
CA PHE A 163 10.62 5.81 2.66
C PHE A 163 10.14 6.34 1.32
N ILE A 164 9.62 7.57 1.34
CA ILE A 164 9.50 8.38 0.14
C ILE A 164 10.49 9.55 0.24
N THR A 165 11.29 9.74 -0.80
CA THR A 165 12.31 10.77 -0.87
C THR A 165 12.01 11.71 -2.03
N ARG A 166 12.14 13.01 -1.80
CA ARG A 166 11.90 14.04 -2.81
C ARG A 166 12.85 15.23 -2.65
N SER A 167 13.39 15.71 -3.77
CA SER A 167 14.20 16.93 -3.80
C SER A 167 13.34 18.18 -3.64
N ILE A 168 13.87 19.16 -2.92
CA ILE A 168 13.32 20.49 -2.75
C ILE A 168 14.15 21.44 -3.60
N LEU A 169 13.48 22.17 -4.49
CA LEU A 169 14.14 23.02 -5.46
C LEU A 169 14.09 24.49 -5.01
N ASP A 170 15.03 25.27 -5.51
CA ASP A 170 15.08 26.72 -5.30
C ASP A 170 13.81 27.42 -5.77
N THR A 171 13.52 28.58 -5.18
CA THR A 171 12.30 29.34 -5.52
C THR A 171 12.41 30.12 -6.82
N ALA A 172 13.64 30.49 -7.23
CA ALA A 172 13.88 31.36 -8.35
C ALA A 172 13.79 30.61 -9.70
N THR A 173 14.47 29.47 -9.82
CA THR A 173 14.62 28.77 -11.11
C THR A 173 13.97 27.39 -11.14
N ASN A 174 13.65 26.82 -9.97
CA ASN A 174 13.21 25.44 -9.82
C ASN A 174 14.18 24.39 -10.43
N SER A 175 15.47 24.71 -10.44
CA SER A 175 16.50 23.87 -11.07
C SER A 175 17.62 23.46 -10.14
N LYS A 176 17.78 24.14 -9.01
CA LYS A 176 18.81 23.84 -8.01
C LYS A 176 18.19 23.14 -6.82
N VAL A 177 18.76 22.02 -6.41
CA VAL A 177 18.37 21.35 -5.16
C VAL A 177 18.89 22.16 -3.98
N ILE A 178 17.99 22.59 -3.11
CA ILE A 178 18.27 23.33 -1.87
C ILE A 178 18.09 22.47 -0.61
N GLY A 179 17.47 21.31 -0.78
CA GLY A 179 17.25 20.33 0.28
C GLY A 179 16.60 19.07 -0.24
N VAL A 180 16.51 18.07 0.64
CA VAL A 180 15.89 16.77 0.36
C VAL A 180 14.92 16.45 1.47
N LEU A 181 13.67 16.23 1.10
CA LEU A 181 12.63 15.71 1.98
C LEU A 181 12.70 14.19 1.98
N ARG A 182 12.65 13.59 3.17
CA ARG A 182 12.51 12.14 3.37
C ARG A 182 11.43 11.87 4.41
N ILE A 183 10.41 11.13 4.03
CA ILE A 183 9.31 10.72 4.91
C ILE A 183 9.47 9.23 5.16
N GLU A 184 9.57 8.84 6.44
CA GLU A 184 9.51 7.44 6.89
C GLU A 184 8.04 7.07 7.12
N LEU A 185 7.63 5.91 6.58
CA LEU A 185 6.27 5.40 6.71
C LEU A 185 6.25 4.10 7.51
N PHE A 186 5.17 3.87 8.23
CA PHE A 186 4.90 2.57 8.81
C PHE A 186 4.54 1.56 7.72
N MET A 187 5.07 0.34 7.85
CA MET A 187 4.75 -0.76 6.92
C MET A 187 3.27 -1.14 6.89
N SER A 188 2.50 -0.74 7.91
CA SER A 188 1.05 -0.93 7.95
C SER A 188 0.32 -0.35 6.74
N ILE A 189 0.88 0.65 6.07
CA ILE A 189 0.34 1.17 4.80
C ILE A 189 0.17 0.08 3.73
N ILE A 190 1.02 -0.95 3.76
CA ILE A 190 1.01 -2.09 2.83
C ILE A 190 0.41 -3.32 3.50
N THR A 191 0.78 -3.61 4.76
CA THR A 191 0.40 -4.87 5.41
C THR A 191 -1.06 -4.90 5.83
N GLU A 192 -1.63 -3.79 6.27
CA GLU A 192 -3.01 -3.69 6.69
C GLU A 192 -4.04 -4.03 5.59
N PRO A 193 -3.93 -3.51 4.35
CA PRO A 193 -4.80 -3.95 3.26
C PRO A 193 -4.63 -5.43 2.91
N LEU A 194 -3.44 -6.00 3.10
CA LEU A 194 -3.15 -7.41 2.85
C LEU A 194 -3.73 -8.31 3.95
N GLU A 195 -3.66 -7.90 5.21
CA GLU A 195 -4.21 -8.64 6.36
C GLU A 195 -5.75 -8.67 6.32
N ASN A 196 -6.38 -7.63 5.79
CA ASN A 196 -7.82 -7.56 5.58
C ASN A 196 -8.30 -8.39 4.38
N MET A 197 -7.42 -9.15 3.72
CA MET A 197 -7.82 -10.14 2.72
C MET A 197 -8.43 -11.35 3.42
N ASP A 198 -9.75 -11.50 3.33
CA ASP A 198 -10.48 -12.73 3.70
C ASP A 198 -10.09 -13.90 2.78
N PHE A 199 -8.83 -14.33 2.84
CA PHE A 199 -8.39 -15.56 2.17
C PHE A 199 -8.86 -16.82 2.90
N LEU A 200 -9.36 -16.71 4.14
CA LEU A 200 -9.44 -17.83 5.07
C LEU A 200 -10.86 -18.25 5.46
N ASP A 201 -11.88 -17.47 5.18
CA ASP A 201 -13.23 -17.81 5.68
C ASP A 201 -13.99 -18.83 4.80
N ASN A 202 -13.48 -19.20 3.64
CA ASN A 202 -14.11 -20.19 2.75
C ASN A 202 -13.28 -21.46 2.51
N GLY A 203 -12.43 -21.87 3.43
CA GLY A 203 -11.97 -23.25 3.59
C GLY A 203 -11.51 -24.03 2.35
N ILE A 204 -10.97 -23.39 1.30
CA ILE A 204 -10.39 -24.10 0.16
C ILE A 204 -8.87 -24.01 0.27
N ILE A 205 -8.31 -24.95 1.04
CA ILE A 205 -6.89 -25.28 0.91
C ILE A 205 -6.75 -26.00 -0.43
N ILE A 206 -6.23 -25.31 -1.43
CA ILE A 206 -5.73 -25.96 -2.64
C ILE A 206 -4.37 -26.55 -2.27
N LYS A 207 -4.35 -27.90 -2.10
CA LYS A 207 -3.11 -28.66 -2.08
C LYS A 207 -2.63 -28.90 -3.49
#